data_194d18297d7b18a2a1b80af8ad6f26aa
#
_entry.id   194d18297d7b18a2a1b80af8ad6f26aa
#
_cell.length_a   1.000
_cell.length_b   1.000
_cell.length_c   1.000
_cell.angle_alpha   90.00
_cell.angle_beta   90.00
_cell.angle_gamma   90.00
#
_symmetry.space_group_name_H-M   'P 1'
#
loop_
_entity.id
_entity.type
_entity.pdbx_description
1 polymer ?
#
loop_
_entity_poly.entity_id
_entity_poly.type
_entity_poly.pdbx_seq_one_letter_code
_entity_poly.pdbx_strand_id
1 'polypeptide(L)'
;MTNLFKKTFIILIISFMSLKSAHTNDKVTLLLDWFINPDHGPVIIASEKGIFKDAGLEIEIIPPANPADPPKLVAAGKADIAISYQPQLHMQIHEGLPVTRVGTLVATPLNCLLVLEDGPIKTLSDLKNKKIGYSISGMEQALLSAILKKAKVNKDEVEYVNVNWSLSPSLMSRQVDAVIGAYRNFELNQMKIEGVKGRCFYIEEEGVPPYDELIFIVNNKNINKDMLTKFLDSIEKATQYIINHPDETWKIFSNYSKELNNELNEMAWYDTIPRFALRPAALDKRRYTRFEDFLYEEGLIDKKYSFEKMAIEIY
;
A
#
# COMPACT_ATOMS: atom_id res chain seq x y z
N MET A 1 92.69 14.10 4.87
CA MET A 1 92.01 13.95 3.60
C MET A 1 91.08 12.75 3.68
N THR A 2 89.83 12.90 4.10
CA THR A 2 88.81 11.80 4.00
C THR A 2 87.45 12.46 3.98
N ASN A 3 86.81 12.47 2.82
CA ASN A 3 85.45 12.96 2.59
C ASN A 3 84.45 11.93 3.10
N LEU A 4 83.64 12.40 4.06
CA LEU A 4 82.56 11.62 4.66
C LEU A 4 81.26 11.98 3.91
N PHE A 5 80.78 11.05 3.04
CA PHE A 5 79.50 11.13 2.38
C PHE A 5 78.39 10.86 3.38
N LYS A 6 77.60 11.87 3.72
CA LYS A 6 76.31 11.72 4.44
C LYS A 6 75.24 11.30 3.45
N LYS A 7 74.82 10.05 3.51
CA LYS A 7 73.59 9.57 2.81
C LYS A 7 72.40 9.96 3.65
N THR A 8 71.64 10.95 3.19
CA THR A 8 70.35 11.31 3.73
C THR A 8 69.31 10.34 3.18
N PHE A 9 68.74 9.50 4.05
CA PHE A 9 67.68 8.55 3.71
C PHE A 9 66.33 9.27 3.88
N ILE A 10 65.69 9.67 2.74
CA ILE A 10 64.37 10.25 2.73
C ILE A 10 63.37 9.09 2.77
N ILE A 11 62.73 8.91 3.95
CA ILE A 11 61.60 7.98 4.13
C ILE A 11 60.35 8.68 3.58
N LEU A 12 59.90 8.25 2.40
CA LEU A 12 58.62 8.68 1.80
C LEU A 12 57.51 7.91 2.50
N ILE A 13 56.86 8.53 3.49
CA ILE A 13 55.63 7.99 4.12
C ILE A 13 54.50 8.22 3.13
N ILE A 14 54.16 7.19 2.33
CA ILE A 14 52.93 7.16 1.53
C ILE A 14 51.78 6.92 2.51
N SER A 15 51.14 8.00 2.93
CA SER A 15 49.88 7.95 3.65
C SER A 15 48.82 7.44 2.69
N PHE A 16 48.43 6.18 2.82
CA PHE A 16 47.27 5.61 2.17
C PHE A 16 46.03 6.26 2.80
N MET A 17 45.64 7.45 2.32
CA MET A 17 44.29 7.97 2.57
C MET A 17 43.33 7.00 1.87
N SER A 18 42.74 6.10 2.64
CA SER A 18 41.55 5.37 2.23
C SER A 18 40.49 6.41 1.93
N LEU A 19 40.34 6.76 0.66
CA LEU A 19 39.13 7.45 0.18
C LEU A 19 37.95 6.53 0.49
N LYS A 20 37.34 6.71 1.65
CA LYS A 20 35.95 6.25 1.83
C LYS A 20 35.17 6.98 0.76
N SER A 21 34.84 6.28 -0.30
CA SER A 21 33.86 6.71 -1.27
C SER A 21 32.63 7.10 -0.46
N ALA A 22 32.32 8.38 -0.38
CA ALA A 22 31.05 8.80 0.17
C ALA A 22 29.98 8.22 -0.74
N HIS A 23 29.43 7.07 -0.39
CA HIS A 23 28.23 6.57 -1.03
C HIS A 23 27.16 7.62 -0.74
N THR A 24 26.83 8.39 -1.75
CA THR A 24 25.63 9.23 -1.70
C THR A 24 24.45 8.25 -1.70
N ASN A 25 23.60 8.35 -0.69
CA ASN A 25 22.38 7.55 -0.64
C ASN A 25 21.52 7.85 -1.87
N ASP A 26 20.93 6.82 -2.44
CA ASP A 26 19.95 6.98 -3.51
C ASP A 26 18.70 7.66 -2.91
N LYS A 27 18.36 8.84 -3.43
CA LYS A 27 17.12 9.52 -3.06
C LYS A 27 15.95 8.88 -3.76
N VAL A 28 14.92 8.49 -3.01
CA VAL A 28 13.73 7.81 -3.50
C VAL A 28 12.49 8.47 -2.94
N THR A 29 11.60 8.90 -3.80
CA THR A 29 10.30 9.44 -3.42
C THR A 29 9.27 8.32 -3.39
N LEU A 30 8.69 8.07 -2.22
CA LEU A 30 7.61 7.10 -2.00
C LEU A 30 6.30 7.83 -1.72
N LEU A 31 5.34 7.68 -2.60
CA LEU A 31 3.97 8.15 -2.38
C LEU A 31 3.16 7.08 -1.64
N LEU A 32 2.48 7.47 -0.58
CA LEU A 32 1.50 6.62 0.08
C LEU A 32 0.17 6.64 -0.70
N ASP A 33 -0.69 5.67 -0.43
CA ASP A 33 -2.05 5.57 -1.00
C ASP A 33 -3.08 6.38 -0.21
N TRP A 34 -2.79 6.60 1.09
CA TRP A 34 -3.68 7.24 2.07
C TRP A 34 -2.87 8.12 3.03
N PHE A 35 -3.55 8.83 3.97
CA PHE A 35 -2.84 9.43 5.09
C PHE A 35 -2.12 8.34 5.91
N ILE A 36 -1.05 8.74 6.61
CA ILE A 36 -0.25 7.79 7.40
C ILE A 36 -1.14 7.11 8.43
N ASN A 37 -1.13 5.78 8.40
CA ASN A 37 -1.87 4.92 9.31
C ASN A 37 -1.09 3.59 9.52
N PRO A 38 -1.53 2.69 10.40
CA PRO A 38 -0.82 1.44 10.71
C PRO A 38 -0.50 0.53 9.52
N ASP A 39 -1.25 0.61 8.41
CA ASP A 39 -0.96 -0.19 7.21
C ASP A 39 0.39 0.19 6.56
N HIS A 40 0.91 1.40 6.86
CA HIS A 40 2.24 1.87 6.47
C HIS A 40 3.35 1.52 7.47
N GLY A 41 3.04 0.71 8.49
CA GLY A 41 3.97 0.36 9.58
C GLY A 41 5.38 -0.01 9.11
N PRO A 42 5.57 -0.99 8.19
CA PRO A 42 6.90 -1.37 7.72
C PRO A 42 7.69 -0.24 7.08
N VAL A 43 7.03 0.68 6.38
CA VAL A 43 7.68 1.85 5.76
C VAL A 43 8.19 2.81 6.83
N ILE A 44 7.33 3.15 7.80
CA ILE A 44 7.69 4.07 8.89
C ILE A 44 8.78 3.47 9.78
N ILE A 45 8.66 2.18 10.15
CA ILE A 45 9.67 1.51 10.97
C ILE A 45 11.01 1.38 10.23
N ALA A 46 11.01 1.11 8.93
CA ALA A 46 12.25 1.08 8.14
C ALA A 46 12.95 2.46 8.13
N SER A 47 12.16 3.54 8.07
CA SER A 47 12.67 4.91 8.14
C SER A 47 13.23 5.24 9.53
N GLU A 48 12.42 5.09 10.57
CA GLU A 48 12.75 5.49 11.94
C GLU A 48 13.89 4.67 12.56
N LYS A 49 14.00 3.39 12.20
CA LYS A 49 15.12 2.54 12.64
C LYS A 49 16.37 2.67 11.76
N GLY A 50 16.34 3.52 10.74
CA GLY A 50 17.47 3.73 9.84
C GLY A 50 17.76 2.56 8.89
N ILE A 51 16.83 1.60 8.74
CA ILE A 51 17.02 0.41 7.89
C ILE A 51 17.24 0.81 6.42
N PHE A 52 16.49 1.79 5.93
CA PHE A 52 16.69 2.35 4.60
C PHE A 52 18.07 2.99 4.45
N LYS A 53 18.48 3.80 5.44
CA LYS A 53 19.77 4.47 5.44
C LYS A 53 20.94 3.47 5.43
N ASP A 54 20.83 2.39 6.20
CA ASP A 54 21.84 1.32 6.26
C ASP A 54 21.91 0.55 4.92
N ALA A 55 20.83 0.53 4.15
CA ALA A 55 20.80 -0.01 2.79
C ALA A 55 21.29 0.99 1.72
N GLY A 56 21.67 2.22 2.11
CA GLY A 56 22.11 3.27 1.19
C GLY A 56 20.95 3.99 0.50
N LEU A 57 19.76 4.01 1.10
CA LEU A 57 18.58 4.71 0.59
C LEU A 57 18.22 5.91 1.48
N GLU A 58 17.78 7.00 0.85
CA GLU A 58 17.16 8.15 1.49
C GLU A 58 15.72 8.25 0.98
N ILE A 59 14.76 7.77 1.78
CA ILE A 59 13.36 7.69 1.37
C ILE A 59 12.61 8.94 1.83
N GLU A 60 12.00 9.66 0.88
CA GLU A 60 11.05 10.72 1.14
C GLU A 60 9.63 10.15 1.09
N ILE A 61 8.94 10.09 2.23
CA ILE A 61 7.59 9.52 2.37
C ILE A 61 6.57 10.64 2.26
N ILE A 62 5.70 10.58 1.26
CA ILE A 62 4.73 11.65 0.95
C ILE A 62 3.31 11.07 0.96
N PRO A 63 2.46 11.46 1.92
CA PRO A 63 1.03 11.19 1.85
C PRO A 63 0.38 11.93 0.67
N PRO A 64 -0.60 11.33 -0.03
CA PRO A 64 -1.21 11.95 -1.19
C PRO A 64 -2.15 13.11 -0.81
N ALA A 65 -2.25 14.11 -1.68
CA ALA A 65 -3.29 15.15 -1.59
C ALA A 65 -4.67 14.62 -1.99
N ASN A 66 -4.70 13.63 -2.91
CA ASN A 66 -5.91 12.93 -3.35
C ASN A 66 -5.58 11.42 -3.45
N PRO A 67 -6.39 10.51 -2.87
CA PRO A 67 -6.10 9.07 -2.84
C PRO A 67 -6.06 8.40 -4.21
N ALA A 68 -6.61 9.02 -5.26
CA ALA A 68 -6.58 8.48 -6.63
C ALA A 68 -5.33 8.88 -7.44
N ASP A 69 -4.43 9.72 -6.90
CA ASP A 69 -3.33 10.30 -7.68
C ASP A 69 -2.01 9.52 -7.66
N PRO A 70 -1.60 8.81 -6.60
CA PRO A 70 -0.26 8.22 -6.50
C PRO A 70 0.18 7.39 -7.71
N PRO A 71 -0.65 6.48 -8.28
CA PRO A 71 -0.26 5.72 -9.46
C PRO A 71 -0.05 6.59 -10.70
N LYS A 72 -0.83 7.66 -10.86
CA LYS A 72 -0.69 8.60 -11.99
C LYS A 72 0.59 9.41 -11.90
N LEU A 73 0.98 9.80 -10.67
CA LEU A 73 2.21 10.55 -10.42
C LEU A 73 3.45 9.69 -10.71
N VAL A 74 3.46 8.41 -10.30
CA VAL A 74 4.51 7.46 -10.66
C VAL A 74 4.53 7.20 -12.16
N ALA A 75 3.39 6.99 -12.80
CA ALA A 75 3.28 6.83 -14.24
C ALA A 75 3.85 8.05 -15.01
N ALA A 76 3.69 9.25 -14.44
CA ALA A 76 4.23 10.50 -15.00
C ALA A 76 5.71 10.76 -14.62
N GLY A 77 6.37 9.88 -13.87
CA GLY A 77 7.75 10.05 -13.39
C GLY A 77 7.92 11.18 -12.37
N LYS A 78 6.87 11.50 -11.60
CA LYS A 78 6.88 12.51 -10.53
C LYS A 78 7.24 11.94 -9.16
N ALA A 79 7.29 10.61 -9.05
CA ALA A 79 7.77 9.87 -7.90
C ALA A 79 8.34 8.54 -8.39
N ASP A 80 9.17 7.91 -7.56
CA ASP A 80 9.85 6.67 -7.90
C ASP A 80 8.98 5.45 -7.62
N ILE A 81 8.34 5.43 -6.44
CA ILE A 81 7.50 4.33 -5.96
C ILE A 81 6.18 4.91 -5.46
N ALA A 82 5.08 4.19 -5.65
CA ALA A 82 3.84 4.46 -4.94
C ALA A 82 3.29 3.20 -4.30
N ILE A 83 2.56 3.36 -3.21
CA ILE A 83 1.63 2.35 -2.70
C ILE A 83 0.34 2.46 -3.51
N SER A 84 -0.21 1.32 -3.87
CA SER A 84 -1.44 1.19 -4.65
C SER A 84 -2.12 -0.14 -4.28
N TYR A 85 -3.21 -0.46 -4.95
CA TYR A 85 -4.02 -1.66 -4.72
C TYR A 85 -3.93 -2.59 -5.93
N GLN A 86 -3.88 -3.92 -5.73
CA GLN A 86 -3.83 -4.85 -6.86
C GLN A 86 -5.03 -4.68 -7.81
N PRO A 87 -6.29 -4.55 -7.35
CA PRO A 87 -7.43 -4.30 -8.24
C PRO A 87 -7.28 -3.01 -9.08
N GLN A 88 -6.80 -1.93 -8.46
CA GLN A 88 -6.57 -0.66 -9.14
C GLN A 88 -5.47 -0.79 -10.21
N LEU A 89 -4.38 -1.50 -9.90
CA LEU A 89 -3.29 -1.76 -10.84
C LEU A 89 -3.81 -2.43 -12.12
N HIS A 90 -4.62 -3.50 -12.00
CA HIS A 90 -5.19 -4.18 -13.15
C HIS A 90 -5.95 -3.21 -14.04
N MET A 91 -6.88 -2.46 -13.48
CA MET A 91 -7.70 -1.51 -14.23
C MET A 91 -6.86 -0.41 -14.90
N GLN A 92 -5.89 0.17 -14.18
CA GLN A 92 -5.04 1.23 -14.71
C GLN A 92 -4.13 0.75 -15.84
N ILE A 93 -3.66 -0.50 -15.81
CA ILE A 93 -2.91 -1.09 -16.94
C ILE A 93 -3.80 -1.24 -18.18
N HIS A 94 -5.08 -1.59 -18.00
CA HIS A 94 -6.05 -1.62 -19.09
C HIS A 94 -6.36 -0.23 -19.65
N GLU A 95 -6.31 0.79 -18.82
CA GLU A 95 -6.40 2.20 -19.22
C GLU A 95 -5.11 2.73 -19.88
N GLY A 96 -4.04 1.92 -19.89
CA GLY A 96 -2.77 2.24 -20.53
C GLY A 96 -1.75 2.95 -19.65
N LEU A 97 -1.94 3.00 -18.32
CA LEU A 97 -0.92 3.54 -17.41
C LEU A 97 0.35 2.68 -17.44
N PRO A 98 1.54 3.29 -17.60
CA PRO A 98 2.82 2.58 -17.63
C PRO A 98 3.34 2.26 -16.21
N VAL A 99 2.58 1.48 -15.46
CA VAL A 99 2.92 1.06 -14.09
C VAL A 99 3.03 -0.46 -13.98
N THR A 100 3.79 -0.93 -13.02
CA THR A 100 3.93 -2.35 -12.70
C THR A 100 4.16 -2.56 -11.21
N ARG A 101 3.66 -3.67 -10.67
CA ARG A 101 3.91 -4.10 -9.29
C ARG A 101 5.34 -4.62 -9.16
N VAL A 102 6.01 -4.19 -8.09
CA VAL A 102 7.35 -4.66 -7.70
C VAL A 102 7.38 -5.34 -6.35
N GLY A 103 6.40 -5.10 -5.48
CA GLY A 103 6.34 -5.68 -4.14
C GLY A 103 4.94 -5.63 -3.55
N THR A 104 4.73 -6.36 -2.43
CA THR A 104 3.50 -6.37 -1.65
C THR A 104 3.79 -5.88 -0.24
N LEU A 105 2.95 -5.00 0.28
CA LEU A 105 3.01 -4.51 1.67
C LEU A 105 1.98 -5.25 2.54
N VAL A 106 0.73 -5.30 2.10
CA VAL A 106 -0.36 -6.02 2.77
C VAL A 106 -0.90 -7.09 1.83
N ALA A 107 -0.78 -8.37 2.23
CA ALA A 107 -0.97 -9.54 1.35
C ALA A 107 -2.39 -10.11 1.35
N THR A 108 -3.32 -9.51 2.10
CA THR A 108 -4.71 -9.98 2.20
C THR A 108 -5.67 -8.82 2.11
N PRO A 109 -6.90 -9.02 1.59
CA PRO A 109 -7.90 -7.96 1.53
C PRO A 109 -8.21 -7.36 2.91
N LEU A 110 -8.21 -6.05 2.98
CA LEU A 110 -8.69 -5.25 4.11
C LEU A 110 -10.05 -4.64 3.78
N ASN A 111 -10.27 -4.33 2.51
CA ASN A 111 -11.48 -3.72 2.01
C ASN A 111 -12.72 -4.54 2.33
N CYS A 112 -13.80 -3.87 2.71
CA CYS A 112 -15.11 -4.44 2.87
C CYS A 112 -16.21 -3.44 2.45
N LEU A 113 -17.40 -3.96 2.20
CA LEU A 113 -18.60 -3.13 2.15
C LEU A 113 -19.10 -2.97 3.59
N LEU A 114 -18.93 -1.77 4.15
CA LEU A 114 -19.27 -1.45 5.53
C LEU A 114 -20.66 -0.82 5.61
N VAL A 115 -21.48 -1.34 6.52
CA VAL A 115 -22.85 -0.86 6.79
C VAL A 115 -23.06 -0.65 8.30
N LEU A 116 -24.09 0.09 8.68
CA LEU A 116 -24.53 0.13 10.07
C LEU A 116 -25.15 -1.22 10.45
N GLU A 117 -24.70 -1.83 11.56
CA GLU A 117 -25.21 -3.12 12.01
C GLU A 117 -26.71 -3.06 12.33
N ASP A 118 -27.16 -1.98 12.94
CA ASP A 118 -28.57 -1.74 13.27
C ASP A 118 -29.35 -1.06 12.11
N GLY A 119 -28.69 -0.85 10.94
CA GLY A 119 -29.27 -0.24 9.77
C GLY A 119 -30.21 -1.18 8.98
N PRO A 120 -30.78 -0.68 7.90
CA PRO A 120 -31.73 -1.44 7.08
C PRO A 120 -31.07 -2.49 6.17
N ILE A 121 -29.75 -2.41 5.94
CA ILE A 121 -29.04 -3.33 5.07
C ILE A 121 -28.60 -4.54 5.88
N LYS A 122 -29.26 -5.68 5.68
CA LYS A 122 -28.97 -6.97 6.34
C LYS A 122 -28.31 -7.96 5.38
N THR A 123 -28.62 -7.85 4.11
CA THR A 123 -28.09 -8.63 2.99
C THR A 123 -27.64 -7.70 1.88
N LEU A 124 -26.85 -8.21 0.93
CA LEU A 124 -26.44 -7.43 -0.23
C LEU A 124 -27.61 -7.01 -1.15
N SER A 125 -28.71 -7.76 -1.13
CA SER A 125 -29.93 -7.40 -1.91
C SER A 125 -30.62 -6.15 -1.37
N ASP A 126 -30.38 -5.78 -0.10
CA ASP A 126 -30.92 -4.57 0.50
C ASP A 126 -30.22 -3.28 0.02
N LEU A 127 -29.14 -3.42 -0.78
CA LEU A 127 -28.42 -2.30 -1.39
C LEU A 127 -29.23 -1.62 -2.51
N LYS A 128 -30.29 -2.25 -3.00
CA LYS A 128 -31.15 -1.67 -4.02
C LYS A 128 -31.72 -0.31 -3.56
N ASN A 129 -31.59 0.71 -4.41
CA ASN A 129 -31.99 2.12 -4.17
C ASN A 129 -31.26 2.76 -2.97
N LYS A 130 -30.03 2.31 -2.65
CA LYS A 130 -29.21 2.85 -1.58
C LYS A 130 -28.09 3.75 -2.12
N LYS A 131 -27.66 4.67 -1.25
CA LYS A 131 -26.49 5.51 -1.48
C LYS A 131 -25.25 4.79 -0.96
N ILE A 132 -24.26 4.57 -1.84
CA ILE A 132 -23.04 3.87 -1.49
C ILE A 132 -21.87 4.83 -1.68
N GLY A 133 -21.19 5.12 -0.57
CA GLY A 133 -19.97 5.94 -0.54
C GLY A 133 -18.78 5.17 -1.07
N TYR A 134 -17.88 5.89 -1.75
CA TYR A 134 -16.58 5.38 -2.21
C TYR A 134 -15.53 6.50 -2.16
N SER A 135 -14.25 6.12 -2.12
CA SER A 135 -13.10 7.05 -2.12
C SER A 135 -12.31 6.99 -3.42
N ILE A 136 -12.02 5.79 -3.91
CA ILE A 136 -11.18 5.57 -5.10
C ILE A 136 -12.05 5.25 -6.31
N SER A 137 -12.21 6.25 -7.16
CA SER A 137 -13.03 6.13 -8.36
C SER A 137 -12.51 5.04 -9.31
N GLY A 138 -13.44 4.35 -9.95
CA GLY A 138 -13.16 3.25 -10.88
C GLY A 138 -13.04 1.91 -10.16
N MET A 139 -12.03 1.72 -9.32
CA MET A 139 -11.74 0.46 -8.64
C MET A 139 -12.87 0.00 -7.71
N GLU A 140 -13.25 0.84 -6.75
CA GLU A 140 -14.25 0.47 -5.74
C GLU A 140 -15.63 0.25 -6.37
N GLN A 141 -15.99 1.08 -7.34
CA GLN A 141 -17.23 0.92 -8.11
C GLN A 141 -17.25 -0.37 -8.93
N ALA A 142 -16.09 -0.79 -9.48
CA ALA A 142 -15.96 -2.04 -10.22
C ALA A 142 -16.12 -3.25 -9.28
N LEU A 143 -15.43 -3.26 -8.15
CA LEU A 143 -15.58 -4.32 -7.13
C LEU A 143 -17.03 -4.41 -6.63
N LEU A 144 -17.64 -3.26 -6.34
CA LEU A 144 -19.03 -3.20 -5.92
C LEU A 144 -19.98 -3.74 -6.99
N SER A 145 -19.74 -3.44 -8.28
CA SER A 145 -20.61 -3.94 -9.36
C SER A 145 -20.63 -5.45 -9.46
N ALA A 146 -19.51 -6.13 -9.19
CA ALA A 146 -19.44 -7.58 -9.14
C ALA A 146 -20.24 -8.15 -7.94
N ILE A 147 -20.13 -7.52 -6.77
CA ILE A 147 -20.89 -7.89 -5.57
C ILE A 147 -22.39 -7.70 -5.80
N LEU A 148 -22.81 -6.57 -6.39
CA LEU A 148 -24.21 -6.27 -6.72
C LEU A 148 -24.79 -7.29 -7.71
N LYS A 149 -24.02 -7.68 -8.74
CA LYS A 149 -24.43 -8.69 -9.72
C LYS A 149 -24.72 -10.03 -9.04
N LYS A 150 -23.85 -10.47 -8.11
CA LYS A 150 -24.08 -11.67 -7.29
C LYS A 150 -25.36 -11.55 -6.46
N ALA A 151 -25.62 -10.37 -5.92
CA ALA A 151 -26.84 -10.07 -5.14
C ALA A 151 -28.10 -9.87 -6.01
N LYS A 152 -27.98 -9.95 -7.35
CA LYS A 152 -29.04 -9.67 -8.33
C LYS A 152 -29.59 -8.23 -8.23
N VAL A 153 -28.74 -7.29 -7.87
CA VAL A 153 -29.01 -5.85 -7.87
C VAL A 153 -28.29 -5.24 -9.08
N ASN A 154 -28.99 -4.48 -9.91
CA ASN A 154 -28.37 -3.79 -11.02
C ASN A 154 -27.52 -2.61 -10.48
N LYS A 155 -26.33 -2.40 -11.04
CA LYS A 155 -25.47 -1.27 -10.67
C LYS A 155 -26.14 0.10 -10.82
N ASP A 156 -27.11 0.22 -11.74
CA ASP A 156 -27.89 1.45 -11.96
C ASP A 156 -29.03 1.63 -10.93
N GLU A 157 -29.24 0.64 -10.06
CA GLU A 157 -30.19 0.71 -8.94
C GLU A 157 -29.55 1.19 -7.63
N VAL A 158 -28.30 1.65 -7.67
CA VAL A 158 -27.58 2.24 -6.53
C VAL A 158 -27.07 3.63 -6.89
N GLU A 159 -27.03 4.53 -5.92
CA GLU A 159 -26.43 5.86 -6.08
C GLU A 159 -24.98 5.83 -5.56
N TYR A 160 -24.02 6.17 -6.42
CA TYR A 160 -22.61 6.24 -6.04
C TYR A 160 -22.26 7.65 -5.57
N VAL A 161 -21.73 7.78 -4.35
CA VAL A 161 -21.36 9.05 -3.74
C VAL A 161 -19.87 9.06 -3.45
N ASN A 162 -19.11 9.95 -4.08
CA ASN A 162 -17.71 10.14 -3.70
C ASN A 162 -17.64 10.84 -2.34
N VAL A 163 -17.15 10.12 -1.33
CA VAL A 163 -17.01 10.63 0.04
C VAL A 163 -15.56 11.00 0.37
N ASN A 164 -14.65 10.85 -0.60
CA ASN A 164 -13.24 11.17 -0.49
C ASN A 164 -12.62 10.50 0.77
N TRP A 165 -12.08 11.27 1.72
CA TRP A 165 -11.45 10.77 2.95
C TRP A 165 -12.44 10.34 4.04
N SER A 166 -13.75 10.50 3.83
CA SER A 166 -14.77 10.43 4.89
C SER A 166 -15.61 9.15 4.83
N LEU A 167 -14.99 7.96 4.69
CA LEU A 167 -15.72 6.69 4.58
C LEU A 167 -16.63 6.44 5.80
N SER A 168 -16.07 6.10 6.95
CA SER A 168 -16.85 5.84 8.17
C SER A 168 -17.63 7.07 8.69
N PRO A 169 -17.11 8.32 8.64
CA PRO A 169 -17.91 9.49 9.04
C PRO A 169 -19.16 9.68 8.20
N SER A 170 -19.10 9.47 6.87
CA SER A 170 -20.26 9.60 5.99
C SER A 170 -21.33 8.53 6.25
N LEU A 171 -20.89 7.30 6.63
CA LEU A 171 -21.78 6.23 7.02
C LEU A 171 -22.43 6.50 8.40
N MET A 172 -21.66 6.90 9.40
CA MET A 172 -22.15 7.20 10.75
C MET A 172 -23.12 8.38 10.76
N SER A 173 -22.86 9.41 9.95
CA SER A 173 -23.79 10.55 9.78
C SER A 173 -25.00 10.25 8.90
N ARG A 174 -25.09 9.05 8.33
CA ARG A 174 -26.15 8.63 7.39
C ARG A 174 -26.23 9.48 6.11
N GLN A 175 -25.12 10.09 5.72
CA GLN A 175 -25.01 10.73 4.41
C GLN A 175 -25.08 9.70 3.28
N VAL A 176 -24.56 8.50 3.56
CA VAL A 176 -24.64 7.30 2.72
C VAL A 176 -25.18 6.12 3.54
N ASP A 177 -25.72 5.10 2.87
CA ASP A 177 -26.30 3.91 3.50
C ASP A 177 -25.24 2.80 3.71
N ALA A 178 -24.20 2.80 2.89
CA ALA A 178 -23.06 1.89 2.94
C ALA A 178 -21.81 2.59 2.40
N VAL A 179 -20.63 2.05 2.69
CA VAL A 179 -19.37 2.48 2.05
C VAL A 179 -18.59 1.27 1.57
N ILE A 180 -18.05 1.34 0.36
CA ILE A 180 -17.06 0.41 -0.19
C ILE A 180 -15.69 1.04 -0.10
N GLY A 181 -14.62 0.27 0.10
CA GLY A 181 -13.28 0.80 0.33
C GLY A 181 -12.93 0.98 1.81
N ALA A 182 -13.88 0.75 2.72
CA ALA A 182 -13.61 0.77 4.15
C ALA A 182 -12.74 -0.43 4.56
N TYR A 183 -11.74 -0.19 5.41
CA TYR A 183 -10.87 -1.24 5.90
C TYR A 183 -11.35 -1.79 7.24
N ARG A 184 -11.40 -3.13 7.32
CA ARG A 184 -11.86 -3.87 8.51
C ARG A 184 -11.00 -3.64 9.75
N ASN A 185 -9.75 -3.25 9.57
CA ASN A 185 -8.80 -2.94 10.65
C ASN A 185 -8.79 -1.45 11.03
N PHE A 186 -9.38 -0.56 10.24
CA PHE A 186 -9.35 0.88 10.48
C PHE A 186 -10.75 1.47 10.64
N GLU A 187 -11.57 1.53 9.58
CA GLU A 187 -12.90 2.15 9.64
C GLU A 187 -13.86 1.42 10.58
N LEU A 188 -13.77 0.08 10.65
CA LEU A 188 -14.60 -0.68 11.60
C LEU A 188 -14.20 -0.40 13.06
N ASN A 189 -12.89 -0.24 13.33
CA ASN A 189 -12.39 0.16 14.66
C ASN A 189 -12.79 1.60 14.97
N GLN A 190 -12.73 2.52 14.00
CA GLN A 190 -13.20 3.90 14.20
C GLN A 190 -14.67 3.94 14.64
N MET A 191 -15.54 3.21 13.94
CA MET A 191 -16.96 3.13 14.33
C MET A 191 -17.14 2.58 15.73
N LYS A 192 -16.37 1.55 16.10
CA LYS A 192 -16.42 0.96 17.45
C LYS A 192 -16.04 1.97 18.54
N ILE A 193 -14.99 2.77 18.31
CA ILE A 193 -14.54 3.83 19.25
C ILE A 193 -15.62 4.90 19.39
N GLU A 194 -16.29 5.27 18.30
CA GLU A 194 -17.39 6.23 18.26
C GLU A 194 -18.72 5.65 18.82
N GLY A 195 -18.72 4.41 19.32
CA GLY A 195 -19.89 3.75 19.88
C GLY A 195 -20.95 3.35 18.85
N VAL A 196 -20.60 3.35 17.56
CA VAL A 196 -21.46 2.95 16.45
C VAL A 196 -21.10 1.54 16.00
N LYS A 197 -22.11 0.65 15.92
CA LYS A 197 -21.88 -0.71 15.44
C LYS A 197 -21.85 -0.77 13.93
N GLY A 198 -20.68 -1.10 13.39
CA GLY A 198 -20.48 -1.40 11.97
C GLY A 198 -20.49 -2.90 11.69
N ARG A 199 -20.89 -3.28 10.48
CA ARG A 199 -20.77 -4.65 9.97
C ARG A 199 -20.17 -4.62 8.57
N CYS A 200 -19.12 -5.42 8.37
CA CYS A 200 -18.49 -5.64 7.07
C CYS A 200 -19.10 -6.83 6.34
N PHE A 201 -19.41 -6.66 5.07
CA PHE A 201 -19.43 -7.74 4.10
C PHE A 201 -18.03 -7.82 3.48
N TYR A 202 -17.33 -8.92 3.72
CA TYR A 202 -15.98 -9.12 3.21
C TYR A 202 -16.05 -9.46 1.73
N ILE A 203 -15.45 -8.62 0.91
CA ILE A 203 -15.62 -8.73 -0.55
C ILE A 203 -15.11 -10.04 -1.12
N GLU A 204 -14.08 -10.64 -0.50
CA GLU A 204 -13.57 -11.97 -0.86
C GLU A 204 -14.54 -13.13 -0.53
N GLU A 205 -15.48 -12.94 0.38
CA GLU A 205 -16.57 -13.87 0.68
C GLU A 205 -17.76 -13.65 -0.26
N GLU A 206 -17.82 -12.49 -0.90
CA GLU A 206 -18.90 -12.06 -1.77
C GLU A 206 -18.58 -12.21 -3.26
N GLY A 207 -17.53 -12.97 -3.60
CA GLY A 207 -17.25 -13.41 -4.96
C GLY A 207 -16.07 -12.70 -5.63
N VAL A 208 -15.47 -11.71 -5.00
CA VAL A 208 -14.21 -11.13 -5.45
C VAL A 208 -13.07 -12.06 -5.05
N PRO A 209 -12.19 -12.50 -5.96
CA PRO A 209 -11.05 -13.34 -5.59
C PRO A 209 -10.12 -12.63 -4.60
N PRO A 210 -9.49 -13.37 -3.67
CA PRO A 210 -8.45 -12.79 -2.80
C PRO A 210 -7.33 -12.14 -3.62
N TYR A 211 -6.89 -10.95 -3.17
CA TYR A 211 -5.87 -10.13 -3.82
C TYR A 211 -4.92 -9.52 -2.78
N ASP A 212 -3.81 -8.92 -3.26
CA ASP A 212 -2.91 -8.13 -2.42
C ASP A 212 -3.53 -6.74 -2.19
N GLU A 213 -3.81 -6.39 -0.92
CA GLU A 213 -4.45 -5.10 -0.64
C GLU A 213 -3.53 -3.94 -0.96
N LEU A 214 -2.34 -3.90 -0.36
CA LEU A 214 -1.37 -2.85 -0.61
C LEU A 214 -0.14 -3.40 -1.32
N ILE A 215 0.18 -2.80 -2.45
CA ILE A 215 1.31 -3.16 -3.30
C ILE A 215 2.20 -1.94 -3.58
N PHE A 216 3.48 -2.19 -3.81
CA PHE A 216 4.41 -1.19 -4.33
C PHE A 216 4.42 -1.25 -5.86
N ILE A 217 4.21 -0.10 -6.49
CA ILE A 217 4.25 0.06 -7.94
C ILE A 217 5.29 1.08 -8.36
N VAL A 218 5.81 0.89 -9.56
CA VAL A 218 6.78 1.79 -10.21
C VAL A 218 6.39 2.04 -11.66
N ASN A 219 6.98 3.07 -12.28
CA ASN A 219 6.87 3.26 -13.73
C ASN A 219 7.64 2.13 -14.45
N ASN A 220 6.95 1.36 -15.29
CA ASN A 220 7.52 0.19 -15.97
C ASN A 220 8.58 0.55 -17.04
N LYS A 221 8.78 1.84 -17.37
CA LYS A 221 9.82 2.33 -18.28
C LYS A 221 11.13 2.66 -17.55
N ASN A 222 11.12 2.79 -16.22
CA ASN A 222 12.28 3.21 -15.41
C ASN A 222 12.47 2.29 -14.18
N ILE A 223 12.80 1.02 -14.44
CA ILE A 223 12.97 0.02 -13.37
C ILE A 223 14.44 0.00 -12.94
N ASN A 224 14.72 0.52 -11.73
CA ASN A 224 16.02 0.39 -11.08
C ASN A 224 16.01 -0.81 -10.13
N LYS A 225 16.45 -1.97 -10.62
CA LYS A 225 16.40 -3.22 -9.84
C LYS A 225 17.27 -3.18 -8.59
N ASP A 226 18.44 -2.55 -8.62
CA ASP A 226 19.32 -2.47 -7.43
C ASP A 226 18.66 -1.66 -6.31
N MET A 227 18.13 -0.49 -6.63
CA MET A 227 17.38 0.34 -5.69
C MET A 227 16.15 -0.40 -5.14
N LEU A 228 15.38 -1.06 -6.01
CA LEU A 228 14.17 -1.80 -5.61
C LEU A 228 14.50 -3.02 -4.74
N THR A 229 15.60 -3.73 -4.99
CA THR A 229 16.06 -4.81 -4.13
C THR A 229 16.36 -4.28 -2.73
N LYS A 230 17.15 -3.22 -2.61
CA LYS A 230 17.48 -2.58 -1.32
C LYS A 230 16.21 -2.11 -0.59
N PHE A 231 15.26 -1.52 -1.33
CA PHE A 231 13.98 -1.06 -0.79
C PHE A 231 13.15 -2.22 -0.22
N LEU A 232 12.92 -3.27 -1.01
CA LEU A 232 12.11 -4.41 -0.60
C LEU A 232 12.74 -5.23 0.54
N ASP A 233 14.08 -5.40 0.53
CA ASP A 233 14.82 -6.00 1.65
C ASP A 233 14.66 -5.18 2.94
N SER A 234 14.63 -3.86 2.83
CA SER A 234 14.42 -2.97 3.97
C SER A 234 13.00 -3.10 4.53
N ILE A 235 11.99 -3.18 3.65
CA ILE A 235 10.60 -3.43 4.05
C ILE A 235 10.47 -4.81 4.71
N GLU A 236 11.11 -5.86 4.16
CA GLU A 236 11.09 -7.20 4.75
C GLU A 236 11.69 -7.21 6.17
N LYS A 237 12.86 -6.59 6.35
CA LYS A 237 13.51 -6.45 7.66
C LYS A 237 12.63 -5.71 8.66
N ALA A 238 12.01 -4.61 8.25
CA ALA A 238 11.11 -3.84 9.09
C ALA A 238 9.86 -4.65 9.46
N THR A 239 9.27 -5.37 8.51
CA THR A 239 8.11 -6.25 8.74
C THR A 239 8.46 -7.34 9.77
N GLN A 240 9.59 -8.03 9.59
CA GLN A 240 10.05 -9.05 10.54
C GLN A 240 10.30 -8.45 11.92
N TYR A 241 10.85 -7.23 11.98
CA TYR A 241 11.09 -6.54 13.25
C TYR A 241 9.77 -6.19 13.95
N ILE A 242 8.76 -5.68 13.23
CA ILE A 242 7.42 -5.39 13.77
C ILE A 242 6.79 -6.64 14.38
N ILE A 243 6.80 -7.76 13.65
CA ILE A 243 6.19 -9.00 14.10
C ILE A 243 6.83 -9.53 15.39
N ASN A 244 8.16 -9.38 15.51
CA ASN A 244 8.89 -9.85 16.69
C ASN A 244 8.86 -8.85 17.86
N HIS A 245 8.58 -7.58 17.60
CA HIS A 245 8.61 -6.49 18.60
C HIS A 245 7.40 -5.55 18.46
N PRO A 246 6.14 -6.06 18.53
CA PRO A 246 4.96 -5.28 18.21
C PRO A 246 4.77 -4.06 19.11
N ASP A 247 5.02 -4.18 20.41
CA ASP A 247 4.82 -3.10 21.39
C ASP A 247 5.93 -2.03 21.29
N GLU A 248 7.17 -2.43 21.01
CA GLU A 248 8.27 -1.48 20.77
C GLU A 248 8.00 -0.69 19.51
N THR A 249 7.62 -1.38 18.44
CA THR A 249 7.40 -0.75 17.13
C THR A 249 6.12 0.08 17.10
N TRP A 250 5.11 -0.26 17.88
CA TRP A 250 3.98 0.63 18.13
C TRP A 250 4.44 1.98 18.71
N LYS A 251 5.31 1.95 19.74
CA LYS A 251 5.85 3.18 20.34
C LYS A 251 6.65 4.02 19.34
N ILE A 252 7.41 3.38 18.46
CA ILE A 252 8.14 4.08 17.40
C ILE A 252 7.16 4.71 16.41
N PHE A 253 6.19 3.92 15.92
CA PHE A 253 5.19 4.37 14.97
C PHE A 253 4.34 5.51 15.52
N SER A 254 3.82 5.37 16.74
CA SER A 254 2.97 6.39 17.37
C SER A 254 3.69 7.69 17.69
N ASN A 255 5.02 7.67 17.81
CA ASN A 255 5.84 8.86 18.01
C ASN A 255 6.29 9.54 16.71
N TYR A 256 6.05 8.93 15.54
CA TYR A 256 6.40 9.51 14.25
C TYR A 256 5.67 10.85 14.00
N SER A 257 4.41 10.94 14.39
CA SER A 257 3.69 12.21 14.46
C SER A 257 2.65 12.19 15.59
N LYS A 258 2.26 13.38 16.11
CA LYS A 258 1.31 13.47 17.23
C LYS A 258 -0.06 12.89 16.89
N GLU A 259 -0.46 12.97 15.64
CA GLU A 259 -1.75 12.50 15.12
C GLU A 259 -1.86 10.98 15.14
N LEU A 260 -0.72 10.26 15.20
CA LEU A 260 -0.70 8.81 15.20
C LEU A 260 -0.89 8.20 16.60
N ASN A 261 -0.61 8.96 17.65
CA ASN A 261 -0.71 8.48 19.02
C ASN A 261 -2.15 8.57 19.55
N ASN A 262 -3.01 7.65 19.11
CA ASN A 262 -4.42 7.58 19.52
C ASN A 262 -4.91 6.12 19.53
N GLU A 263 -6.06 5.89 20.16
CA GLU A 263 -6.67 4.58 20.34
C GLU A 263 -6.98 3.87 19.02
N LEU A 264 -7.43 4.61 17.99
CA LEU A 264 -7.73 4.04 16.67
C LEU A 264 -6.49 3.43 16.03
N ASN A 265 -5.39 4.18 15.98
CA ASN A 265 -4.15 3.70 15.40
C ASN A 265 -3.55 2.55 16.23
N GLU A 266 -3.70 2.55 17.56
CA GLU A 266 -3.25 1.45 18.41
C GLU A 266 -4.03 0.16 18.10
N MET A 267 -5.35 0.21 18.05
CA MET A 267 -6.16 -0.95 17.66
C MET A 267 -5.81 -1.44 16.25
N ALA A 268 -5.76 -0.53 15.29
CA ALA A 268 -5.45 -0.86 13.91
C ALA A 268 -4.02 -1.42 13.75
N TRP A 269 -3.04 -0.97 14.58
CA TRP A 269 -1.68 -1.50 14.56
C TRP A 269 -1.66 -3.02 14.78
N TYR A 270 -2.28 -3.48 15.86
CA TYR A 270 -2.29 -4.91 16.18
C TYR A 270 -3.15 -5.73 15.20
N ASP A 271 -4.22 -5.16 14.66
CA ASP A 271 -5.07 -5.81 13.66
C ASP A 271 -4.37 -5.92 12.28
N THR A 272 -3.41 -5.03 11.98
CA THR A 272 -2.68 -5.01 10.70
C THR A 272 -1.49 -5.95 10.68
N ILE A 273 -0.77 -6.12 11.79
CA ILE A 273 0.46 -6.93 11.87
C ILE A 273 0.34 -8.31 11.19
N PRO A 274 -0.71 -9.12 11.43
CA PRO A 274 -0.82 -10.44 10.82
C PRO A 274 -1.11 -10.42 9.31
N ARG A 275 -1.27 -9.25 8.71
CA ARG A 275 -1.62 -9.05 7.29
C ARG A 275 -0.47 -8.56 6.44
N PHE A 276 0.62 -8.12 7.05
CA PHE A 276 1.81 -7.71 6.33
C PHE A 276 2.40 -8.86 5.52
N ALA A 277 2.89 -8.55 4.33
CA ALA A 277 3.61 -9.50 3.51
C ALA A 277 4.95 -9.88 4.18
N LEU A 278 5.11 -11.14 4.58
CA LEU A 278 6.35 -11.63 5.20
C LEU A 278 7.55 -11.56 4.26
N ARG A 279 7.30 -11.62 2.97
CA ARG A 279 8.27 -11.49 1.88
C ARG A 279 7.73 -10.53 0.83
N PRO A 280 7.95 -9.22 0.98
CA PRO A 280 7.40 -8.20 0.10
C PRO A 280 7.71 -8.41 -1.38
N ALA A 281 8.89 -8.93 -1.72
CA ALA A 281 9.28 -9.19 -3.11
C ALA A 281 8.60 -10.42 -3.72
N ALA A 282 8.08 -11.36 -2.93
CA ALA A 282 7.44 -12.56 -3.44
C ALA A 282 6.22 -12.22 -4.31
N LEU A 283 6.04 -12.98 -5.39
CA LEU A 283 4.96 -12.80 -6.36
C LEU A 283 4.12 -14.08 -6.49
N ASP A 284 2.85 -14.02 -6.12
CA ASP A 284 1.87 -15.07 -6.42
C ASP A 284 1.26 -14.83 -7.82
N LYS A 285 1.89 -15.40 -8.85
CA LYS A 285 1.43 -15.29 -10.24
C LYS A 285 -0.01 -15.77 -10.44
N ARG A 286 -0.43 -16.79 -9.68
CA ARG A 286 -1.78 -17.34 -9.78
C ARG A 286 -2.84 -16.37 -9.26
N ARG A 287 -2.50 -15.61 -8.21
CA ARG A 287 -3.37 -14.57 -7.65
C ARG A 287 -3.66 -13.48 -8.69
N TYR A 288 -2.62 -12.98 -9.36
CA TYR A 288 -2.74 -11.96 -10.40
C TYR A 288 -3.53 -12.49 -11.62
N THR A 289 -3.21 -13.69 -12.09
CA THR A 289 -3.94 -14.31 -13.22
C THR A 289 -5.42 -14.54 -12.89
N ARG A 290 -5.72 -15.07 -11.69
CA ARG A 290 -7.10 -15.28 -11.26
C ARG A 290 -7.89 -13.99 -11.14
N PHE A 291 -7.25 -12.93 -10.67
CA PHE A 291 -7.91 -11.64 -10.55
C PHE A 291 -8.18 -11.01 -11.91
N GLU A 292 -7.27 -11.16 -12.87
CA GLU A 292 -7.47 -10.75 -14.26
C GLU A 292 -8.61 -11.55 -14.92
N ASP A 293 -8.66 -12.85 -14.70
CA ASP A 293 -9.75 -13.70 -15.19
C ASP A 293 -11.10 -13.21 -14.64
N PHE A 294 -11.17 -12.94 -13.34
CA PHE A 294 -12.36 -12.42 -12.68
C PHE A 294 -12.82 -11.09 -13.31
N LEU A 295 -11.91 -10.12 -13.48
CA LEU A 295 -12.27 -8.83 -14.09
C LEU A 295 -12.84 -9.01 -15.51
N TYR A 296 -12.27 -9.92 -16.29
CA TYR A 296 -12.75 -10.23 -17.63
C TYR A 296 -14.13 -10.92 -17.61
N GLU A 297 -14.33 -11.90 -16.76
CA GLU A 297 -15.59 -12.63 -16.60
C GLU A 297 -16.73 -11.74 -16.11
N GLU A 298 -16.41 -10.75 -15.25
CA GLU A 298 -17.37 -9.75 -14.80
C GLU A 298 -17.62 -8.62 -15.82
N GLY A 299 -16.87 -8.60 -16.94
CA GLY A 299 -17.01 -7.58 -17.99
C GLY A 299 -16.46 -6.20 -17.55
N LEU A 300 -15.52 -6.20 -16.61
CA LEU A 300 -14.87 -4.98 -16.10
C LEU A 300 -13.65 -4.58 -16.95
N ILE A 301 -13.15 -5.51 -17.75
CA ILE A 301 -12.09 -5.33 -18.75
C ILE A 301 -12.47 -6.04 -20.05
N ASP A 302 -12.05 -5.49 -21.20
CA ASP A 302 -12.42 -6.00 -22.53
C ASP A 302 -11.55 -7.17 -23.02
N LYS A 303 -10.37 -7.34 -22.44
CA LYS A 303 -9.38 -8.40 -22.79
C LYS A 303 -8.52 -8.73 -21.60
N LYS A 304 -7.86 -9.89 -21.64
CA LYS A 304 -6.90 -10.28 -20.60
C LYS A 304 -5.48 -9.96 -21.02
N TYR A 305 -4.69 -9.48 -20.06
CA TYR A 305 -3.24 -9.38 -20.18
C TYR A 305 -2.55 -10.51 -19.40
N SER A 306 -1.34 -10.86 -19.81
CA SER A 306 -0.51 -11.76 -19.02
C SER A 306 0.00 -11.07 -17.76
N PHE A 307 0.32 -11.86 -16.71
CA PHE A 307 0.74 -11.30 -15.42
C PHE A 307 2.03 -10.45 -15.53
N GLU A 308 2.90 -10.72 -16.53
CA GLU A 308 4.13 -9.97 -16.78
C GLU A 308 3.89 -8.48 -17.11
N LYS A 309 2.67 -8.17 -17.56
CA LYS A 309 2.28 -6.77 -17.74
C LYS A 309 1.96 -6.08 -16.42
N MET A 310 1.55 -6.85 -15.41
CA MET A 310 1.05 -6.34 -14.14
C MET A 310 2.12 -6.34 -13.05
N ALA A 311 2.99 -7.35 -13.05
CA ALA A 311 3.93 -7.56 -11.97
C ALA A 311 5.26 -8.15 -12.47
N ILE A 312 6.33 -7.76 -11.82
CA ILE A 312 7.68 -8.29 -12.06
C ILE A 312 8.29 -8.82 -10.77
N GLU A 313 9.14 -9.83 -10.91
CA GLU A 313 10.01 -10.31 -9.85
C GLU A 313 11.29 -9.47 -9.85
N ILE A 314 11.69 -8.99 -8.67
CA ILE A 314 12.87 -8.13 -8.54
C ILE A 314 14.15 -8.95 -8.40
N TYR A 315 14.08 -10.16 -7.81
CA TYR A 315 15.20 -11.09 -7.63
C TYR A 315 15.32 -12.07 -8.80
#